data_ebc1b14a9693ad7cef5275c5fc4ab41b
#
_entry.id   ebc1b14a9693ad7cef5275c5fc4ab41b
#
_cell.length_a   1.000
_cell.length_b   1.000
_cell.length_c   1.000
_cell.angle_alpha   90.00
_cell.angle_beta   90.00
_cell.angle_gamma   90.00
#
_symmetry.space_group_name_H-M   'P 1'
#
loop_
_entity.id
_entity.type
_entity.pdbx_description
1 polymer ?
#
loop_
_entity_poly.entity_id
_entity_poly.type
_entity_poly.pdbx_seq_one_letter_code
_entity_poly.pdbx_strand_id
1 'polypeptide(L)'
;MSGHKLVIKDALWQLAGRVISALFWFVITKIIASYLWPLRYGDYGTIFRFFAWWTALVDFWIYVLAIKHLWTLKKQIHWEEERECDLNPYSPLAQDYWKFVGTRVFLIGIVYSLAIAIAYLIPAYTENPYIIRGLPLAMCYSASNMYAGIQQIPLQLFRKMKRLTWSLIIARLSQLLVLLPVVYLFFTNVDFQSAQTPNLVLISAFCLVIFSVVASSLGQNVEMHLRTKDILPLKIRFDFSFIKKILSQNWRFGFSYFFSSFHTLLVLIFLGWFFPTAQNFDHAGKRALALSLIEILLI
;
A
#
# COMPACT_ATOMS: atom_id res chain seq x y z
N MET A 1 -23.99 6.95 -25.76
CA MET A 1 -22.54 7.23 -26.00
C MET A 1 -21.90 5.95 -26.50
N SER A 2 -21.07 6.00 -27.55
CA SER A 2 -20.38 4.79 -28.04
C SER A 2 -19.45 4.23 -26.96
N GLY A 3 -19.36 2.90 -26.82
CA GLY A 3 -18.58 2.24 -25.78
C GLY A 3 -17.10 2.68 -25.74
N HIS A 4 -16.52 3.05 -26.87
CA HIS A 4 -15.16 3.57 -26.96
C HIS A 4 -14.94 4.89 -26.21
N LYS A 5 -15.90 5.84 -26.27
CA LYS A 5 -15.79 7.11 -25.53
C LYS A 5 -15.78 6.92 -24.00
N LEU A 6 -16.52 5.92 -23.51
CA LEU A 6 -16.52 5.59 -22.09
C LEU A 6 -15.18 4.99 -21.62
N VAL A 7 -14.60 4.08 -22.42
CA VAL A 7 -13.29 3.47 -22.11
C VAL A 7 -12.19 4.53 -22.06
N ILE A 8 -12.16 5.44 -23.05
CA ILE A 8 -11.18 6.53 -23.08
C ILE A 8 -11.33 7.44 -21.85
N LYS A 9 -12.57 7.80 -21.49
CA LYS A 9 -12.84 8.63 -20.32
C LYS A 9 -12.36 7.97 -19.02
N ASP A 10 -12.60 6.67 -18.85
CA ASP A 10 -12.15 5.92 -17.68
C ASP A 10 -10.61 5.83 -17.61
N ALA A 11 -9.96 5.61 -18.75
CA ALA A 11 -8.50 5.60 -18.84
C ALA A 11 -7.91 6.98 -18.51
N LEU A 12 -8.50 8.07 -18.99
CA LEU A 12 -8.06 9.42 -18.67
C LEU A 12 -8.19 9.74 -17.18
N TRP A 13 -9.29 9.32 -16.53
CA TRP A 13 -9.42 9.49 -15.08
C TRP A 13 -8.37 8.71 -14.29
N GLN A 14 -8.05 7.48 -14.72
CA GLN A 14 -6.99 6.69 -14.08
C GLN A 14 -5.63 7.36 -14.25
N LEU A 15 -5.31 7.80 -15.47
CA LEU A 15 -4.04 8.48 -15.76
C LEU A 15 -3.91 9.76 -14.94
N ALA A 16 -4.94 10.62 -14.95
CA ALA A 16 -4.95 11.86 -14.18
C ALA A 16 -4.75 11.58 -12.68
N GLY A 17 -5.44 10.58 -12.13
CA GLY A 17 -5.28 10.18 -10.73
C GLY A 17 -3.87 9.73 -10.38
N ARG A 18 -3.23 8.95 -11.25
CA ARG A 18 -1.84 8.52 -11.06
C ARG A 18 -0.86 9.69 -11.12
N VAL A 19 -0.99 10.55 -12.12
CA VAL A 19 -0.12 11.73 -12.27
C VAL A 19 -0.24 12.65 -11.05
N ILE A 20 -1.45 13.01 -10.66
CA ILE A 20 -1.70 13.84 -9.47
C ILE A 20 -1.14 13.17 -8.21
N SER A 21 -1.41 11.89 -8.02
CA SER A 21 -0.88 11.15 -6.87
C SER A 21 0.65 11.10 -6.86
N ALA A 22 1.29 10.94 -8.01
CA ALA A 22 2.75 10.94 -8.13
C ALA A 22 3.36 12.31 -7.81
N LEU A 23 2.73 13.40 -8.24
CA LEU A 23 3.15 14.77 -7.90
C LEU A 23 3.08 15.01 -6.38
N PHE A 24 1.96 14.66 -5.74
CA PHE A 24 1.83 14.75 -4.30
C PHE A 24 2.88 13.89 -3.59
N TRP A 25 3.08 12.65 -4.07
CA TRP A 25 4.06 11.74 -3.48
C TRP A 25 5.47 12.32 -3.57
N PHE A 26 5.85 12.93 -4.69
CA PHE A 26 7.15 13.59 -4.85
C PHE A 26 7.35 14.73 -3.84
N VAL A 27 6.34 15.59 -3.68
CA VAL A 27 6.38 16.69 -2.70
C VAL A 27 6.50 16.14 -1.27
N ILE A 28 5.69 15.15 -0.92
CA ILE A 28 5.69 14.51 0.41
C ILE A 28 7.05 13.87 0.68
N THR A 29 7.59 13.12 -0.29
CA THR A 29 8.91 12.47 -0.16
C THR A 29 10.02 13.50 0.06
N LYS A 30 9.98 14.61 -0.67
CA LYS A 30 10.93 15.71 -0.49
C LYS A 30 10.85 16.31 0.90
N ILE A 31 9.64 16.55 1.41
CA ILE A 31 9.43 17.06 2.77
C ILE A 31 9.98 16.07 3.80
N ILE A 32 9.64 14.78 3.70
CA ILE A 32 10.11 13.74 4.63
C ILE A 32 11.64 13.61 4.57
N ALA A 33 12.23 13.55 3.37
CA ALA A 33 13.67 13.42 3.22
C ALA A 33 14.44 14.62 3.76
N SER A 34 13.92 15.83 3.54
CA SER A 34 14.52 17.06 4.08
C SER A 34 14.43 17.13 5.60
N TYR A 35 13.31 16.63 6.17
CA TYR A 35 13.07 16.66 7.60
C TYR A 35 13.89 15.60 8.36
N LEU A 36 13.88 14.34 7.86
CA LEU A 36 14.52 13.21 8.56
C LEU A 36 16.03 13.15 8.36
N TRP A 37 16.61 13.94 7.48
CA TRP A 37 18.02 13.85 7.11
C TRP A 37 18.41 12.47 6.53
N PRO A 38 19.53 12.34 5.83
CA PRO A 38 19.89 11.10 5.13
C PRO A 38 19.88 9.85 6.01
N LEU A 39 20.40 9.97 7.25
CA LEU A 39 20.50 8.84 8.16
C LEU A 39 19.11 8.28 8.56
N ARG A 40 18.22 9.15 9.04
CA ARG A 40 16.88 8.73 9.50
C ARG A 40 15.95 8.43 8.34
N TYR A 41 16.17 9.04 7.18
CA TYR A 41 15.51 8.67 5.96
C TYR A 41 15.92 7.26 5.50
N GLY A 42 17.17 6.84 5.76
CA GLY A 42 17.63 5.46 5.57
C GLY A 42 16.86 4.46 6.44
N ASP A 43 16.69 4.77 7.73
CA ASP A 43 15.89 3.95 8.67
C ASP A 43 14.43 3.85 8.20
N TYR A 44 13.81 4.98 7.83
CA TYR A 44 12.48 5.04 7.24
C TYR A 44 12.37 4.15 5.99
N GLY A 45 13.30 4.29 5.04
CA GLY A 45 13.33 3.47 3.83
C GLY A 45 13.49 1.98 4.12
N THR A 46 14.30 1.61 5.11
CA THR A 46 14.51 0.21 5.51
C THR A 46 13.23 -0.43 6.01
N ILE A 47 12.48 0.26 6.87
CA ILE A 47 11.19 -0.22 7.39
C ILE A 47 10.19 -0.46 6.26
N PHE A 48 10.01 0.51 5.36
CA PHE A 48 9.03 0.38 4.28
C PHE A 48 9.43 -0.67 3.25
N ARG A 49 10.73 -0.81 2.93
CA ARG A 49 11.22 -1.87 2.04
C ARG A 49 11.01 -3.24 2.66
N PHE A 50 11.25 -3.40 3.95
CA PHE A 50 10.97 -4.66 4.62
C PHE A 50 9.51 -5.08 4.42
N PHE A 51 8.55 -4.18 4.65
CA PHE A 51 7.14 -4.49 4.44
C PHE A 51 6.74 -4.62 2.96
N ALA A 52 7.43 -3.97 2.04
CA ALA A 52 7.17 -4.15 0.60
C ALA A 52 7.34 -5.61 0.15
N TRP A 53 8.29 -6.34 0.72
CA TRP A 53 8.49 -7.77 0.48
C TRP A 53 7.27 -8.60 0.92
N TRP A 54 6.82 -8.35 2.13
CA TRP A 54 5.68 -9.06 2.69
C TRP A 54 4.38 -8.70 1.96
N THR A 55 4.29 -7.47 1.49
CA THR A 55 3.18 -7.02 0.65
C THR A 55 3.05 -7.84 -0.63
N ALA A 56 4.17 -8.14 -1.30
CA ALA A 56 4.16 -8.99 -2.48
C ALA A 56 3.62 -10.40 -2.21
N LEU A 57 3.90 -10.96 -1.01
CA LEU A 57 3.33 -12.23 -0.57
C LEU A 57 1.83 -12.15 -0.27
N VAL A 58 1.37 -11.08 0.37
CA VAL A 58 -0.06 -10.87 0.65
C VAL A 58 -0.84 -10.65 -0.62
N ASP A 59 -0.27 -9.92 -1.56
CA ASP A 59 -0.95 -9.61 -2.81
C ASP A 59 -1.18 -10.88 -3.64
N PHE A 60 -0.22 -11.81 -3.70
CA PHE A 60 -0.28 -13.13 -4.34
C PHE A 60 -1.32 -13.23 -5.47
N TRP A 61 -1.48 -12.16 -6.27
CA TRP A 61 -2.46 -11.96 -7.37
C TRP A 61 -3.94 -12.02 -6.99
N ILE A 62 -4.30 -12.13 -5.69
CA ILE A 62 -5.71 -12.20 -5.29
C ILE A 62 -6.50 -11.04 -5.90
N TYR A 63 -5.88 -9.88 -6.02
CA TYR A 63 -6.50 -8.72 -6.65
C TYR A 63 -6.83 -8.96 -8.14
N VAL A 64 -5.86 -9.39 -8.94
CA VAL A 64 -6.04 -9.63 -10.38
C VAL A 64 -7.01 -10.79 -10.61
N LEU A 65 -6.89 -11.84 -9.80
CA LEU A 65 -7.76 -13.00 -9.87
C LEU A 65 -9.20 -12.65 -9.50
N ALA A 66 -9.40 -11.86 -8.45
CA ALA A 66 -10.71 -11.40 -8.03
C ALA A 66 -11.39 -10.57 -9.12
N ILE A 67 -10.66 -9.62 -9.73
CA ILE A 67 -11.20 -8.84 -10.86
C ILE A 67 -11.60 -9.75 -12.00
N LYS A 68 -10.73 -10.68 -12.43
CA LYS A 68 -11.00 -11.59 -13.54
C LYS A 68 -12.22 -12.47 -13.25
N HIS A 69 -12.27 -13.09 -12.08
CA HIS A 69 -13.37 -13.97 -11.67
C HIS A 69 -14.71 -13.21 -11.59
N LEU A 70 -14.72 -12.09 -10.86
CA LEU A 70 -15.93 -11.29 -10.70
C LEU A 70 -16.39 -10.64 -12.01
N TRP A 71 -15.47 -10.30 -12.91
CA TRP A 71 -15.81 -9.81 -14.24
C TRP A 71 -16.49 -10.88 -15.09
N THR A 72 -15.98 -12.12 -15.04
CA THR A 72 -16.59 -13.26 -15.73
C THR A 72 -17.99 -13.54 -15.18
N LEU A 73 -18.13 -13.55 -13.87
CA LEU A 73 -19.41 -13.75 -13.21
C LEU A 73 -20.42 -12.65 -13.55
N LYS A 74 -19.96 -11.38 -13.55
CA LYS A 74 -20.78 -10.25 -13.96
C LYS A 74 -21.27 -10.36 -15.40
N LYS A 75 -20.43 -10.84 -16.32
CA LYS A 75 -20.85 -11.08 -17.69
C LYS A 75 -21.95 -12.14 -17.76
N GLN A 76 -21.80 -13.23 -17.05
CA GLN A 76 -22.83 -14.31 -17.02
C GLN A 76 -24.17 -13.80 -16.53
N ILE A 77 -24.19 -13.05 -15.44
CA ILE A 77 -25.41 -12.46 -14.86
C ILE A 77 -26.07 -11.47 -15.83
N HIS A 78 -25.25 -10.64 -16.52
CA HIS A 78 -25.78 -9.62 -17.42
C HIS A 78 -26.39 -10.16 -18.73
N TRP A 79 -26.05 -11.39 -19.11
CA TRP A 79 -26.72 -12.09 -20.22
C TRP A 79 -28.10 -12.66 -19.83
N GLU A 80 -28.34 -12.87 -18.53
CA GLU A 80 -29.60 -13.42 -18.04
C GLU A 80 -30.62 -12.34 -17.65
N GLU A 81 -30.17 -11.11 -17.31
CA GLU A 81 -31.03 -10.01 -16.89
C GLU A 81 -30.57 -8.68 -17.48
N GLU A 82 -31.29 -8.16 -18.48
CA GLU A 82 -31.08 -6.82 -19.06
C GLU A 82 -31.54 -5.66 -18.13
N ARG A 83 -31.88 -5.94 -16.89
CA ARG A 83 -32.34 -4.94 -15.90
C ARG A 83 -31.17 -4.50 -15.03
N GLU A 84 -31.17 -3.20 -14.68
CA GLU A 84 -30.32 -2.63 -13.63
C GLU A 84 -30.16 -3.67 -12.51
N CYS A 85 -28.93 -4.15 -12.31
CA CYS A 85 -28.65 -5.02 -11.19
C CYS A 85 -28.96 -4.24 -9.91
N ASP A 86 -30.16 -4.35 -9.41
CA ASP A 86 -30.41 -4.16 -7.99
C ASP A 86 -29.49 -5.12 -7.28
N LEU A 87 -28.42 -4.56 -6.71
CA LEU A 87 -27.36 -5.31 -6.05
C LEU A 87 -27.94 -5.95 -4.79
N ASN A 88 -28.75 -6.97 -5.02
CA ASN A 88 -29.22 -7.82 -3.94
C ASN A 88 -27.98 -8.37 -3.22
N PRO A 89 -27.83 -8.13 -1.92
CA PRO A 89 -26.72 -8.67 -1.14
C PRO A 89 -26.61 -10.21 -1.20
N TYR A 90 -27.62 -10.87 -1.73
CA TYR A 90 -27.62 -12.32 -1.99
C TYR A 90 -27.12 -12.71 -3.38
N SER A 91 -26.72 -11.75 -4.22
CA SER A 91 -26.20 -12.07 -5.55
C SER A 91 -24.91 -12.90 -5.45
N PRO A 92 -24.69 -13.86 -6.37
CA PRO A 92 -23.46 -14.66 -6.42
C PRO A 92 -22.20 -13.78 -6.48
N LEU A 93 -22.30 -12.65 -7.17
CA LEU A 93 -21.24 -11.65 -7.28
C LEU A 93 -20.83 -11.08 -5.91
N ALA A 94 -21.81 -10.70 -5.08
CA ALA A 94 -21.55 -10.17 -3.76
C ALA A 94 -20.93 -11.23 -2.83
N GLN A 95 -21.47 -12.46 -2.89
CA GLN A 95 -20.97 -13.56 -2.07
C GLN A 95 -19.51 -13.90 -2.39
N ASP A 96 -19.16 -14.00 -3.67
CA ASP A 96 -17.80 -14.31 -4.06
C ASP A 96 -16.85 -13.15 -3.78
N TYR A 97 -17.28 -11.89 -3.95
CA TYR A 97 -16.51 -10.73 -3.53
C TYR A 97 -16.19 -10.79 -2.02
N TRP A 98 -17.17 -11.12 -1.17
CA TRP A 98 -16.93 -11.24 0.28
C TRP A 98 -15.96 -12.36 0.66
N LYS A 99 -15.94 -13.48 -0.09
CA LYS A 99 -14.95 -14.53 0.09
C LYS A 99 -13.53 -14.04 -0.28
N PHE A 100 -13.40 -13.25 -1.36
CA PHE A 100 -12.10 -12.62 -1.69
C PHE A 100 -11.65 -11.63 -0.62
N VAL A 101 -12.57 -10.82 -0.08
CA VAL A 101 -12.29 -9.93 1.07
C VAL A 101 -11.79 -10.74 2.26
N GLY A 102 -12.51 -11.79 2.64
CA GLY A 102 -12.12 -12.67 3.75
C GLY A 102 -10.75 -13.32 3.54
N THR A 103 -10.51 -13.83 2.32
CA THR A 103 -9.21 -14.42 1.96
C THR A 103 -8.07 -13.42 2.13
N ARG A 104 -8.26 -12.20 1.65
CA ARG A 104 -7.22 -11.17 1.73
C ARG A 104 -6.97 -10.72 3.17
N VAL A 105 -8.02 -10.50 3.95
CA VAL A 105 -7.90 -10.16 5.37
C VAL A 105 -7.18 -11.27 6.15
N PHE A 106 -7.48 -12.53 5.87
CA PHE A 106 -6.79 -13.67 6.46
C PHE A 106 -5.28 -13.68 6.14
N LEU A 107 -4.92 -13.46 4.87
CA LEU A 107 -3.52 -13.40 4.47
C LEU A 107 -2.79 -12.18 5.06
N ILE A 108 -3.43 -11.02 5.10
CA ILE A 108 -2.90 -9.83 5.78
C ILE A 108 -2.56 -10.19 7.23
N GLY A 109 -3.49 -10.81 7.96
CA GLY A 109 -3.30 -11.21 9.36
C GLY A 109 -2.10 -12.13 9.53
N ILE A 110 -2.04 -13.23 8.80
CA ILE A 110 -0.96 -14.22 8.94
C ILE A 110 0.39 -13.64 8.49
N VAL A 111 0.45 -13.07 7.29
CA VAL A 111 1.72 -12.67 6.68
C VAL A 111 2.36 -11.52 7.44
N TYR A 112 1.58 -10.51 7.86
CA TYR A 112 2.17 -9.40 8.61
C TYR A 112 2.46 -9.75 10.07
N SER A 113 1.72 -10.66 10.70
CA SER A 113 2.10 -11.20 12.01
C SER A 113 3.43 -11.95 11.94
N LEU A 114 3.63 -12.76 10.90
CA LEU A 114 4.90 -13.43 10.66
C LEU A 114 6.02 -12.44 10.35
N ALA A 115 5.74 -11.42 9.54
CA ALA A 115 6.69 -10.36 9.20
C ALA A 115 7.20 -9.65 10.46
N ILE A 116 6.31 -9.24 11.35
CA ILE A 116 6.68 -8.61 12.61
C ILE A 116 7.52 -9.58 13.47
N ALA A 117 7.10 -10.83 13.63
CA ALA A 117 7.85 -11.82 14.41
C ALA A 117 9.28 -11.99 13.87
N ILE A 118 9.44 -12.07 12.54
CA ILE A 118 10.77 -12.16 11.91
C ILE A 118 11.57 -10.87 12.10
N ALA A 119 10.93 -9.69 11.98
CA ALA A 119 11.62 -8.42 12.19
C ALA A 119 12.24 -8.32 13.60
N TYR A 120 11.54 -8.82 14.62
CA TYR A 120 12.05 -8.84 15.99
C TYR A 120 13.17 -9.88 16.21
N LEU A 121 13.39 -10.81 15.28
CA LEU A 121 14.51 -11.75 15.32
C LEU A 121 15.77 -11.22 14.63
N ILE A 122 15.68 -10.10 13.90
CA ILE A 122 16.82 -9.51 13.19
C ILE A 122 17.54 -8.52 14.13
N PRO A 123 18.80 -8.82 14.58
CA PRO A 123 19.52 -7.95 15.51
C PRO A 123 19.67 -6.51 15.02
N ALA A 124 19.97 -6.31 13.73
CA ALA A 124 20.10 -4.98 13.11
C ALA A 124 18.83 -4.12 13.22
N TYR A 125 17.65 -4.74 13.40
CA TYR A 125 16.39 -4.01 13.58
C TYR A 125 16.11 -3.75 15.05
N THR A 126 16.42 -4.70 15.94
CA THR A 126 16.15 -4.58 17.37
C THR A 126 17.11 -3.63 18.08
N GLU A 127 18.34 -3.51 17.59
CA GLU A 127 19.34 -2.60 18.13
C GLU A 127 19.08 -1.13 17.72
N ASN A 128 18.33 -0.90 16.65
CA ASN A 128 17.99 0.44 16.20
C ASN A 128 16.63 0.90 16.75
N PRO A 129 16.58 1.84 17.71
CA PRO A 129 15.35 2.26 18.36
C PRO A 129 14.35 2.95 17.43
N TYR A 130 14.79 3.50 16.31
CA TYR A 130 13.92 4.10 15.28
C TYR A 130 13.22 3.02 14.46
N ILE A 131 13.96 1.99 14.05
CA ILE A 131 13.41 0.89 13.28
C ILE A 131 12.40 0.12 14.12
N ILE A 132 12.78 -0.34 15.31
CA ILE A 132 11.92 -1.19 16.13
C ILE A 132 10.60 -0.54 16.50
N ARG A 133 10.60 0.77 16.80
CA ARG A 133 9.37 1.52 17.12
C ARG A 133 8.56 1.92 15.90
N GLY A 134 9.21 2.07 14.74
CA GLY A 134 8.56 2.37 13.47
C GLY A 134 7.88 1.14 12.83
N LEU A 135 8.37 -0.07 13.07
CA LEU A 135 7.86 -1.31 12.48
C LEU A 135 6.34 -1.52 12.67
N PRO A 136 5.76 -1.40 13.88
CA PRO A 136 4.31 -1.60 14.05
C PRO A 136 3.46 -0.60 13.24
N LEU A 137 3.90 0.65 13.18
CA LEU A 137 3.20 1.68 12.40
C LEU A 137 3.26 1.40 10.90
N ALA A 138 4.43 1.00 10.40
CA ALA A 138 4.58 0.64 8.99
C ALA A 138 3.81 -0.65 8.63
N MET A 139 3.69 -1.60 9.57
CA MET A 139 2.80 -2.75 9.42
C MET A 139 1.35 -2.29 9.27
N CYS A 140 0.87 -1.40 10.14
CA CYS A 140 -0.48 -0.84 10.05
C CYS A 140 -0.73 -0.17 8.70
N TYR A 141 0.25 0.61 8.20
CA TYR A 141 0.17 1.19 6.86
C TYR A 141 0.05 0.12 5.78
N SER A 142 0.97 -0.85 5.77
CA SER A 142 1.02 -1.87 4.73
C SER A 142 -0.24 -2.74 4.72
N ALA A 143 -0.73 -3.15 5.89
CA ALA A 143 -1.97 -3.88 6.06
C ALA A 143 -3.18 -3.07 5.55
N SER A 144 -3.27 -1.80 5.94
CA SER A 144 -4.32 -0.87 5.53
C SER A 144 -4.30 -0.61 4.01
N ASN A 145 -3.11 -0.46 3.41
CA ASN A 145 -2.95 -0.28 1.98
C ASN A 145 -3.38 -1.53 1.19
N MET A 146 -3.03 -2.72 1.69
CA MET A 146 -3.48 -3.98 1.10
C MET A 146 -5.00 -4.17 1.19
N TYR A 147 -5.61 -3.71 2.27
CA TYR A 147 -7.06 -3.72 2.43
C TYR A 147 -7.73 -2.73 1.46
N ALA A 148 -7.15 -1.53 1.25
CA ALA A 148 -7.63 -0.58 0.25
C ALA A 148 -7.65 -1.20 -1.16
N GLY A 149 -6.66 -2.03 -1.50
CA GLY A 149 -6.60 -2.72 -2.79
C GLY A 149 -7.85 -3.55 -3.09
N ILE A 150 -8.40 -4.29 -2.10
CA ILE A 150 -9.61 -5.08 -2.33
C ILE A 150 -10.87 -4.19 -2.48
N GLN A 151 -10.90 -3.04 -1.80
CA GLN A 151 -12.01 -2.09 -1.93
C GLN A 151 -12.06 -1.39 -3.30
N GLN A 152 -10.95 -1.38 -4.05
CA GLN A 152 -10.91 -0.84 -5.40
C GLN A 152 -11.66 -1.71 -6.42
N ILE A 153 -11.81 -3.01 -6.14
CA ILE A 153 -12.42 -3.97 -7.06
C ILE A 153 -13.83 -3.56 -7.48
N PRO A 154 -14.77 -3.22 -6.58
CA PRO A 154 -16.10 -2.77 -6.99
C PRO A 154 -16.06 -1.53 -7.89
N LEU A 155 -15.18 -0.56 -7.58
CA LEU A 155 -15.07 0.67 -8.38
C LEU A 155 -14.58 0.39 -9.80
N GLN A 156 -13.67 -0.56 -9.97
CA GLN A 156 -13.18 -0.99 -11.27
C GLN A 156 -14.21 -1.83 -12.02
N LEU A 157 -14.84 -2.78 -11.33
CA LEU A 157 -15.85 -3.67 -11.90
C LEU A 157 -17.06 -2.90 -12.46
N PHE A 158 -17.46 -1.82 -11.78
CA PHE A 158 -18.57 -0.96 -12.17
C PHE A 158 -18.13 0.35 -12.88
N ARG A 159 -16.85 0.41 -13.32
CA ARG A 159 -16.29 1.54 -14.07
C ARG A 159 -16.46 2.91 -13.38
N LYS A 160 -16.41 2.95 -12.07
CA LYS A 160 -16.49 4.20 -11.29
C LYS A 160 -15.10 4.83 -11.08
N MET A 161 -14.29 4.95 -12.14
CA MET A 161 -12.88 5.38 -12.07
C MET A 161 -12.69 6.76 -11.47
N LYS A 162 -13.62 7.68 -11.69
CA LYS A 162 -13.61 9.00 -11.05
C LYS A 162 -13.61 8.88 -9.51
N ARG A 163 -14.41 7.95 -8.95
CA ARG A 163 -14.46 7.74 -7.48
C ARG A 163 -13.12 7.19 -6.96
N LEU A 164 -12.50 6.27 -7.71
CA LEU A 164 -11.18 5.73 -7.39
C LEU A 164 -10.10 6.82 -7.40
N THR A 165 -10.09 7.67 -8.42
CA THR A 165 -9.15 8.82 -8.50
C THR A 165 -9.26 9.74 -7.30
N TRP A 166 -10.47 10.09 -6.88
CA TRP A 166 -10.67 10.93 -5.70
C TRP A 166 -10.16 10.27 -4.42
N SER A 167 -10.34 8.96 -4.24
CA SER A 167 -9.82 8.28 -3.06
C SER A 167 -8.29 8.31 -2.98
N LEU A 168 -7.60 8.22 -4.13
CA LEU A 168 -6.14 8.37 -4.19
C LEU A 168 -5.68 9.80 -3.82
N ILE A 169 -6.41 10.82 -4.29
CA ILE A 169 -6.11 12.22 -3.96
C ILE A 169 -6.33 12.47 -2.45
N ILE A 170 -7.45 12.01 -1.91
CA ILE A 170 -7.77 12.16 -0.48
C ILE A 170 -6.73 11.45 0.39
N ALA A 171 -6.24 10.29 -0.03
CA ALA A 171 -5.14 9.63 0.65
C ALA A 171 -3.92 10.55 0.81
N ARG A 172 -3.51 11.21 -0.27
CA ARG A 172 -2.36 12.14 -0.24
C ARG A 172 -2.62 13.40 0.56
N LEU A 173 -3.83 13.93 0.46
CA LEU A 173 -4.26 15.09 1.29
C LEU A 173 -4.26 14.73 2.77
N SER A 174 -4.78 13.56 3.15
CA SER A 174 -4.74 13.08 4.54
C SER A 174 -3.30 12.94 5.06
N GLN A 175 -2.38 12.48 4.21
CA GLN A 175 -0.97 12.42 4.56
C GLN A 175 -0.38 13.80 4.83
N LEU A 176 -0.63 14.76 3.93
CA LEU A 176 -0.16 16.13 4.08
C LEU A 176 -0.74 16.81 5.30
N LEU A 177 -2.03 16.61 5.57
CA LEU A 177 -2.74 17.20 6.70
C LEU A 177 -2.11 16.77 8.04
N VAL A 178 -1.57 15.57 8.14
CA VAL A 178 -0.86 15.10 9.33
C VAL A 178 0.62 15.48 9.28
N LEU A 179 1.26 15.37 8.11
CA LEU A 179 2.70 15.61 7.98
C LEU A 179 3.08 17.08 8.22
N LEU A 180 2.31 18.02 7.66
CA LEU A 180 2.65 19.44 7.75
C LEU A 180 2.67 19.97 9.21
N PRO A 181 1.67 19.70 10.06
CA PRO A 181 1.74 20.04 11.48
C PRO A 181 2.92 19.38 12.20
N VAL A 182 3.21 18.11 11.90
CA VAL A 182 4.36 17.41 12.51
C VAL A 182 5.66 18.10 12.14
N VAL A 183 5.87 18.40 10.86
CA VAL A 183 7.07 19.10 10.41
C VAL A 183 7.15 20.51 11.02
N TYR A 184 6.05 21.26 11.05
CA TYR A 184 6.01 22.60 11.62
C TYR A 184 6.33 22.63 13.11
N LEU A 185 5.69 21.75 13.89
CA LEU A 185 5.85 21.71 15.35
C LEU A 185 7.24 21.23 15.78
N PHE A 186 7.80 20.28 15.05
CA PHE A 186 9.09 19.67 15.41
C PHE A 186 10.28 20.27 14.65
N PHE A 187 10.06 20.89 13.48
CA PHE A 187 11.15 21.52 12.71
C PHE A 187 11.81 22.67 13.45
N THR A 188 11.03 23.41 14.24
CA THR A 188 11.55 24.53 15.06
C THR A 188 12.18 24.07 16.36
N ASN A 189 11.88 22.84 16.84
CA ASN A 189 12.23 22.38 18.19
C ASN A 189 13.09 21.11 18.20
N VAL A 190 13.24 20.44 17.06
CA VAL A 190 13.94 19.13 16.97
C VAL A 190 14.97 19.19 15.87
N ASP A 191 16.24 19.21 16.27
CA ASP A 191 17.35 19.06 15.35
C ASP A 191 17.86 17.62 15.41
N PHE A 192 17.63 16.85 14.34
CA PHE A 192 18.10 15.46 14.21
C PHE A 192 19.62 15.33 14.13
N GLN A 193 20.36 16.43 13.98
CA GLN A 193 21.82 16.47 14.00
C GLN A 193 22.38 16.82 15.37
N SER A 194 21.58 17.48 16.23
CA SER A 194 22.05 17.93 17.53
C SER A 194 22.12 16.78 18.52
N ALA A 195 23.29 16.60 19.13
CA ALA A 195 23.48 15.68 20.25
C ALA A 195 22.70 16.11 21.52
N GLN A 196 22.17 17.33 21.54
CA GLN A 196 21.45 17.87 22.70
C GLN A 196 19.96 17.52 22.71
N THR A 197 19.39 17.12 21.54
CA THR A 197 17.98 16.76 21.48
C THR A 197 17.75 15.39 22.14
N PRO A 198 16.85 15.27 23.11
CA PRO A 198 16.56 14.00 23.79
C PRO A 198 16.17 12.90 22.77
N ASN A 199 16.78 11.75 22.86
CA ASN A 199 16.51 10.61 21.95
C ASN A 199 15.02 10.26 21.87
N LEU A 200 14.26 10.41 22.96
CA LEU A 200 12.84 10.13 22.98
C LEU A 200 12.04 11.08 22.07
N VAL A 201 12.39 12.35 22.03
CA VAL A 201 11.73 13.36 21.19
C VAL A 201 12.01 13.08 19.72
N LEU A 202 13.26 12.73 19.38
CA LEU A 202 13.65 12.34 18.03
C LEU A 202 12.88 11.10 17.53
N ILE A 203 12.77 10.09 18.39
CA ILE A 203 12.02 8.86 18.06
C ILE A 203 10.54 9.18 17.89
N SER A 204 9.97 10.02 18.76
CA SER A 204 8.56 10.40 18.65
C SER A 204 8.28 11.16 17.34
N ALA A 205 9.15 12.11 16.98
CA ALA A 205 9.06 12.83 15.70
C ALA A 205 9.15 11.89 14.49
N PHE A 206 10.06 10.92 14.52
CA PHE A 206 10.18 9.89 13.50
C PHE A 206 8.91 9.02 13.39
N CYS A 207 8.37 8.56 14.51
CA CYS A 207 7.13 7.79 14.55
C CYS A 207 5.93 8.60 14.02
N LEU A 208 5.85 9.90 14.30
CA LEU A 208 4.80 10.77 13.77
C LEU A 208 4.89 10.94 12.25
N VAL A 209 6.10 10.99 11.69
CA VAL A 209 6.28 10.97 10.23
C VAL A 209 5.74 9.67 9.63
N ILE A 210 6.05 8.51 10.22
CA ILE A 210 5.48 7.22 9.77
C ILE A 210 3.96 7.22 9.96
N PHE A 211 3.45 7.76 11.06
CA PHE A 211 2.01 7.86 11.30
C PHE A 211 1.30 8.71 10.23
N SER A 212 1.95 9.73 9.66
CA SER A 212 1.37 10.46 8.53
C SER A 212 1.08 9.55 7.32
N VAL A 213 1.96 8.56 7.09
CA VAL A 213 1.77 7.56 6.02
C VAL A 213 0.61 6.60 6.36
N VAL A 214 0.47 6.23 7.63
CA VAL A 214 -0.69 5.46 8.12
C VAL A 214 -1.98 6.24 7.90
N ALA A 215 -2.00 7.53 8.23
CA ALA A 215 -3.15 8.42 8.01
C ALA A 215 -3.57 8.48 6.53
N SER A 216 -2.61 8.45 5.60
CA SER A 216 -2.86 8.34 4.17
C SER A 216 -3.70 7.09 3.83
N SER A 217 -3.26 5.94 4.29
CA SER A 217 -3.94 4.68 3.99
C SER A 217 -5.29 4.55 4.69
N LEU A 218 -5.42 5.06 5.90
CA LEU A 218 -6.70 5.13 6.61
C LEU A 218 -7.68 6.07 5.91
N GLY A 219 -7.25 7.28 5.52
CA GLY A 219 -8.06 8.22 4.75
C GLY A 219 -8.55 7.62 3.44
N GLN A 220 -7.69 6.89 2.74
CA GLN A 220 -8.06 6.15 1.53
C GLN A 220 -9.13 5.08 1.81
N ASN A 221 -8.95 4.28 2.85
CA ASN A 221 -9.90 3.22 3.19
C ASN A 221 -11.26 3.77 3.59
N VAL A 222 -11.30 4.82 4.40
CA VAL A 222 -12.57 5.47 4.79
C VAL A 222 -13.30 6.01 3.55
N GLU A 223 -12.60 6.73 2.70
CA GLU A 223 -13.19 7.28 1.47
C GLU A 223 -13.67 6.19 0.52
N MET A 224 -12.86 5.13 0.32
CA MET A 224 -13.28 3.99 -0.50
C MET A 224 -14.49 3.29 0.07
N HIS A 225 -14.53 3.07 1.38
CA HIS A 225 -15.67 2.45 2.04
C HIS A 225 -16.94 3.27 1.82
N LEU A 226 -16.89 4.59 2.01
CA LEU A 226 -18.03 5.47 1.78
C LEU A 226 -18.53 5.44 0.33
N ARG A 227 -17.61 5.28 -0.65
CA ARG A 227 -17.98 5.27 -2.07
C ARG A 227 -18.35 3.91 -2.63
N THR A 228 -18.02 2.83 -1.92
CA THR A 228 -18.32 1.47 -2.37
C THR A 228 -19.57 0.88 -1.71
N LYS A 229 -19.99 1.42 -0.58
CA LYS A 229 -21.15 0.92 0.17
C LYS A 229 -22.43 0.84 -0.66
N ASP A 230 -22.63 1.80 -1.58
CA ASP A 230 -23.81 1.89 -2.46
C ASP A 230 -23.69 0.98 -3.70
N ILE A 231 -22.50 0.45 -3.99
CA ILE A 231 -22.23 -0.40 -5.16
C ILE A 231 -22.18 -1.86 -4.73
N LEU A 232 -21.33 -2.15 -3.76
CA LEU A 232 -21.13 -3.49 -3.24
C LEU A 232 -20.69 -3.37 -1.77
N PRO A 233 -21.60 -3.57 -0.81
CA PRO A 233 -21.27 -3.41 0.60
C PRO A 233 -20.18 -4.39 1.01
N LEU A 234 -19.21 -3.88 1.77
CA LEU A 234 -18.09 -4.67 2.23
C LEU A 234 -18.55 -5.58 3.39
N LYS A 235 -18.39 -6.89 3.20
CA LYS A 235 -18.54 -7.88 4.26
C LYS A 235 -17.35 -8.84 4.23
N ILE A 236 -16.95 -9.32 5.37
CA ILE A 236 -15.87 -10.30 5.49
C ILE A 236 -16.51 -11.68 5.64
N ARG A 237 -16.23 -12.57 4.67
CA ARG A 237 -16.69 -13.96 4.73
C ARG A 237 -15.49 -14.88 4.58
N PHE A 238 -15.20 -15.66 5.61
CA PHE A 238 -14.14 -16.66 5.57
C PHE A 238 -14.69 -17.97 5.00
N ASP A 239 -14.04 -18.46 3.95
CA ASP A 239 -14.32 -19.74 3.30
C ASP A 239 -13.00 -20.43 3.02
N PHE A 240 -12.58 -21.34 3.91
CA PHE A 240 -11.31 -22.03 3.80
C PHE A 240 -11.20 -22.92 2.56
N SER A 241 -12.31 -23.49 2.09
CA SER A 241 -12.32 -24.29 0.86
C SER A 241 -12.08 -23.42 -0.37
N PHE A 242 -12.67 -22.24 -0.40
CA PHE A 242 -12.42 -21.23 -1.43
C PHE A 242 -10.96 -20.74 -1.41
N ILE A 243 -10.42 -20.45 -0.22
CA ILE A 243 -9.01 -20.06 -0.05
C ILE A 243 -8.08 -21.13 -0.61
N LYS A 244 -8.27 -22.38 -0.21
CA LYS A 244 -7.48 -23.53 -0.68
C LYS A 244 -7.58 -23.70 -2.19
N LYS A 245 -8.78 -23.59 -2.76
CA LYS A 245 -9.02 -23.69 -4.23
C LYS A 245 -8.26 -22.59 -4.97
N ILE A 246 -8.36 -21.33 -4.53
CA ILE A 246 -7.69 -20.20 -5.17
C ILE A 246 -6.17 -20.35 -5.10
N LEU A 247 -5.62 -20.66 -3.94
CA LEU A 247 -4.19 -20.84 -3.76
C LEU A 247 -3.67 -22.01 -4.59
N SER A 248 -4.35 -23.15 -4.60
CA SER A 248 -3.91 -24.33 -5.36
C SER A 248 -3.99 -24.16 -6.87
N GLN A 249 -5.00 -23.46 -7.39
CA GLN A 249 -5.14 -23.24 -8.83
C GLN A 249 -4.21 -22.18 -9.39
N ASN A 250 -3.82 -21.22 -8.56
CA ASN A 250 -3.10 -20.03 -9.03
C ASN A 250 -1.69 -19.87 -8.44
N TRP A 251 -1.19 -20.88 -7.70
CA TRP A 251 0.13 -20.79 -7.08
C TRP A 251 1.26 -20.50 -8.07
N ARG A 252 1.18 -21.07 -9.29
CA ARG A 252 2.20 -20.84 -10.33
C ARG A 252 2.28 -19.39 -10.74
N PHE A 253 1.19 -18.76 -10.86
CA PHE A 253 1.09 -17.36 -11.17
C PHE A 253 1.55 -16.52 -9.98
N GLY A 254 1.22 -16.83 -8.66
CA GLY A 254 1.73 -16.17 -7.46
C GLY A 254 3.23 -16.21 -7.38
N PHE A 255 3.74 -17.35 -7.74
CA PHE A 255 5.17 -17.54 -7.76
C PHE A 255 5.84 -16.70 -8.85
N SER A 256 5.32 -16.68 -10.06
CA SER A 256 5.84 -15.86 -11.15
C SER A 256 5.83 -14.35 -10.82
N TYR A 257 4.75 -13.86 -10.23
CA TYR A 257 4.66 -12.46 -9.80
C TYR A 257 5.59 -12.16 -8.62
N PHE A 258 5.66 -13.04 -7.65
CA PHE A 258 6.58 -12.92 -6.53
C PHE A 258 8.03 -12.81 -7.04
N PHE A 259 8.44 -13.68 -7.96
CA PHE A 259 9.77 -13.62 -8.55
C PHE A 259 9.99 -12.37 -9.39
N SER A 260 8.98 -11.91 -10.13
CA SER A 260 9.06 -10.66 -10.88
C SER A 260 9.24 -9.44 -9.94
N SER A 261 8.50 -9.40 -8.86
CA SER A 261 8.63 -8.36 -7.83
C SER A 261 9.96 -8.51 -7.06
N PHE A 262 10.38 -9.75 -6.82
CA PHE A 262 11.62 -10.10 -6.16
C PHE A 262 12.86 -9.67 -6.95
N HIS A 263 12.82 -9.77 -8.27
CA HIS A 263 13.91 -9.31 -9.13
C HIS A 263 14.22 -7.82 -8.92
N THR A 264 13.22 -6.98 -8.85
CA THR A 264 13.40 -5.55 -8.57
C THR A 264 14.01 -5.31 -7.18
N LEU A 265 13.60 -6.10 -6.20
CA LEU A 265 14.11 -6.03 -4.82
C LEU A 265 15.50 -6.67 -4.67
N LEU A 266 15.81 -7.74 -5.41
CA LEU A 266 17.15 -8.35 -5.43
C LEU A 266 18.23 -7.37 -5.85
N VAL A 267 17.98 -6.56 -6.87
CA VAL A 267 18.94 -5.51 -7.30
C VAL A 267 19.27 -4.58 -6.12
N LEU A 268 18.30 -4.26 -5.27
CA LEU A 268 18.50 -3.41 -4.10
C LEU A 268 19.30 -4.10 -2.99
N ILE A 269 19.09 -5.40 -2.79
CA ILE A 269 19.87 -6.20 -1.82
C ILE A 269 21.30 -6.39 -2.31
N PHE A 270 21.47 -6.75 -3.57
CA PHE A 270 22.81 -6.88 -4.17
C PHE A 270 23.57 -5.56 -4.09
N LEU A 271 22.94 -4.43 -4.40
CA LEU A 271 23.55 -3.11 -4.21
C LEU A 271 23.93 -2.84 -2.74
N GLY A 272 23.12 -3.29 -1.78
CA GLY A 272 23.44 -3.20 -0.37
C GLY A 272 24.57 -4.14 0.07
N TRP A 273 24.65 -5.33 -0.52
CA TRP A 273 25.69 -6.33 -0.21
C TRP A 273 27.04 -6.03 -0.88
N PHE A 274 27.04 -5.65 -2.15
CA PHE A 274 28.28 -5.37 -2.89
C PHE A 274 28.87 -4.00 -2.59
N PHE A 275 28.11 -3.12 -1.96
CA PHE A 275 28.62 -1.82 -1.49
C PHE A 275 28.43 -1.67 0.02
N PRO A 276 29.06 -2.53 0.85
CA PRO A 276 28.97 -2.43 2.30
C PRO A 276 29.90 -1.35 2.83
N THR A 277 29.84 -0.15 2.30
CA THR A 277 30.58 0.96 2.92
C THR A 277 29.82 1.39 4.17
N ALA A 278 30.00 0.58 5.20
CA ALA A 278 29.50 0.78 6.55
C ALA A 278 29.99 2.08 7.23
N GLN A 279 30.83 2.86 6.57
CA GLN A 279 31.37 4.09 7.15
C GLN A 279 30.68 5.37 6.70
N ASN A 280 29.75 5.34 5.74
CA ASN A 280 29.02 6.53 5.30
C ASN A 280 27.52 6.26 5.22
N PHE A 281 26.84 6.31 6.36
CA PHE A 281 25.36 6.31 6.45
C PHE A 281 24.70 7.39 5.59
N ASP A 282 25.42 8.47 5.27
CA ASP A 282 25.00 9.50 4.32
C ASP A 282 24.70 8.94 2.91
N HIS A 283 25.44 7.93 2.47
CA HIS A 283 25.19 7.27 1.19
C HIS A 283 23.92 6.36 1.22
N ALA A 284 23.54 5.80 2.37
CA ALA A 284 22.33 4.97 2.46
C ALA A 284 21.07 5.82 2.29
N GLY A 285 21.03 7.01 2.88
CA GLY A 285 19.92 7.95 2.70
C GLY A 285 19.83 8.48 1.27
N LYS A 286 20.96 8.86 0.67
CA LYS A 286 21.02 9.31 -0.74
C LYS A 286 20.57 8.20 -1.71
N ARG A 287 20.96 6.94 -1.45
CA ARG A 287 20.51 5.78 -2.23
C ARG A 287 19.02 5.51 -2.04
N ALA A 288 18.49 5.60 -0.82
CA ALA A 288 17.07 5.46 -0.56
C ALA A 288 16.25 6.48 -1.36
N LEU A 289 16.75 7.72 -1.45
CA LEU A 289 16.12 8.79 -2.20
C LEU A 289 16.21 8.54 -3.72
N ALA A 290 17.38 8.14 -4.23
CA ALA A 290 17.56 7.81 -5.63
C ALA A 290 16.67 6.64 -6.07
N LEU A 291 16.53 5.61 -5.24
CA LEU A 291 15.68 4.46 -5.50
C LEU A 291 14.19 4.82 -5.46
N SER A 292 13.78 5.67 -4.52
CA SER A 292 12.43 6.21 -4.50
C SER A 292 12.10 7.00 -5.78
N LEU A 293 13.06 7.72 -6.35
CA LEU A 293 12.90 8.41 -7.63
C LEU A 293 12.82 7.45 -8.82
N ILE A 294 13.59 6.35 -8.80
CA ILE A 294 13.52 5.30 -9.83
C ILE A 294 12.18 4.58 -9.78
N GLU A 295 11.66 4.29 -8.59
CA GLU A 295 10.32 3.69 -8.42
C GLU A 295 9.22 4.58 -9.03
N ILE A 296 9.35 5.91 -8.97
CA ILE A 296 8.41 6.84 -9.63
C ILE A 296 8.44 6.69 -11.15
N LEU A 297 9.64 6.51 -11.73
CA LEU A 297 9.81 6.42 -13.17
C LEU A 297 9.35 5.08 -13.75
N LEU A 298 9.21 4.05 -12.89
CA LEU A 298 8.79 2.70 -13.28
C LEU A 298 7.27 2.46 -13.08
N ILE A 299 6.52 3.41 -12.51
CA ILE A 299 5.05 3.39 -12.35
C ILE A 299 4.37 4.12 -13.51
#